data_bf6962fb1e3f01c00922e2c26eeab0c8
#
_entry.id   bf6962fb1e3f01c00922e2c26eeab0c8
#
_cell.length_a   1.000
_cell.length_b   1.000
_cell.length_c   1.000
_cell.angle_alpha   90.00
_cell.angle_beta   90.00
_cell.angle_gamma   90.00
#
_symmetry.space_group_name_H-M   'P 1'
#
loop_
_entity.id
_entity.type
_entity.pdbx_description
1 polymer ?
#
loop_
_entity_poly.entity_id
_entity_poly.type
_entity_poly.pdbx_seq_one_letter_code
_entity_poly.pdbx_strand_id
1 'polypeptide(L)'
;MRTRVVMTMLSLVPVLLGAQQRGQDTRPGIAVLPFSNGGSYGQAKENFDALERGIAGMMISELARNPAARVVERDQIAQLMSEQNLGAQGRVDSATISRIGRLTGARYMVMGTFVDFYGDFRMDVRLVNTETSEIVKTESDRAQRDHLFDLIRSVSERLMKDANLPALERRASDQRSERKIPTEALTYYSRALLYQDRGEKDKAADMFTHALTIFPEYAEAQQGLQRVKQS
;
A
#
# COMPACT_ATOMS: atom_id res chain seq x y z
N MET A 1 -33.59 76.23 -20.05
CA MET A 1 -33.02 75.22 -19.09
C MET A 1 -32.94 73.86 -19.76
N ARG A 2 -31.77 73.39 -20.11
CA ARG A 2 -31.56 72.08 -20.79
C ARG A 2 -30.94 71.12 -19.77
N THR A 3 -31.72 70.18 -19.32
CA THR A 3 -31.33 69.10 -18.39
C THR A 3 -30.59 68.02 -19.18
N ARG A 4 -29.30 67.79 -18.92
CA ARG A 4 -28.51 66.69 -19.47
C ARG A 4 -28.67 65.48 -18.57
N VAL A 5 -29.29 64.41 -19.11
CA VAL A 5 -29.32 63.09 -18.49
C VAL A 5 -27.97 62.38 -18.82
N VAL A 6 -27.21 62.08 -17.80
CA VAL A 6 -25.97 61.29 -17.92
C VAL A 6 -26.39 59.83 -17.70
N MET A 7 -26.29 59.04 -18.77
CA MET A 7 -26.57 57.60 -18.76
C MET A 7 -25.26 56.86 -18.46
N THR A 8 -25.11 56.39 -17.23
CA THR A 8 -23.95 55.56 -16.80
C THR A 8 -24.12 54.15 -17.28
N MET A 9 -23.34 53.74 -18.28
CA MET A 9 -23.25 52.31 -18.72
C MET A 9 -22.47 51.52 -17.69
N LEU A 10 -23.15 50.60 -16.99
CA LEU A 10 -22.54 49.61 -16.09
C LEU A 10 -22.11 48.42 -16.96
N SER A 11 -20.80 48.31 -17.22
CA SER A 11 -20.21 47.19 -17.95
C SER A 11 -20.12 45.96 -17.03
N LEU A 12 -20.98 45.01 -17.31
CA LEU A 12 -20.95 43.67 -16.68
C LEU A 12 -19.78 42.86 -17.26
N VAL A 13 -18.70 42.72 -16.50
CA VAL A 13 -17.59 41.82 -16.85
C VAL A 13 -18.00 40.40 -16.43
N PRO A 14 -18.10 39.41 -17.35
CA PRO A 14 -18.33 38.05 -16.98
C PRO A 14 -17.07 37.48 -16.32
N VAL A 15 -17.12 37.21 -15.04
CA VAL A 15 -16.10 36.40 -14.34
C VAL A 15 -16.26 34.96 -14.83
N LEU A 16 -15.41 34.57 -15.78
CA LEU A 16 -15.21 33.17 -16.15
C LEU A 16 -14.61 32.44 -14.93
N LEU A 17 -15.46 31.83 -14.10
CA LEU A 17 -15.01 30.79 -13.18
C LEU A 17 -14.49 29.63 -14.03
N GLY A 18 -13.18 29.60 -14.26
CA GLY A 18 -12.47 28.43 -14.73
C GLY A 18 -12.60 27.32 -13.69
N ALA A 19 -13.60 26.47 -13.85
CA ALA A 19 -13.64 25.20 -13.12
C ALA A 19 -12.38 24.44 -13.54
N GLN A 20 -11.36 24.45 -12.69
CA GLN A 20 -10.23 23.54 -12.80
C GLN A 20 -10.80 22.11 -12.66
N GLN A 21 -11.09 21.49 -13.79
CA GLN A 21 -11.26 20.05 -13.87
C GLN A 21 -9.91 19.44 -13.43
N ARG A 22 -9.81 19.09 -12.16
CA ARG A 22 -8.82 18.11 -11.72
C ARG A 22 -9.08 16.88 -12.56
N GLY A 23 -8.22 16.63 -13.55
CA GLY A 23 -8.30 15.44 -14.38
C GLY A 23 -8.42 14.24 -13.43
N GLN A 24 -9.54 13.51 -13.54
CA GLN A 24 -9.69 12.28 -12.77
C GLN A 24 -8.55 11.36 -13.16
N ASP A 25 -7.79 10.91 -12.17
CA ASP A 25 -6.75 9.91 -12.37
C ASP A 25 -7.43 8.63 -12.86
N THR A 26 -7.28 8.32 -14.14
CA THR A 26 -7.91 7.17 -14.81
C THR A 26 -7.16 5.86 -14.58
N ARG A 27 -6.01 5.91 -13.92
CA ARG A 27 -5.25 4.70 -13.60
C ARG A 27 -6.03 3.84 -12.62
N PRO A 28 -6.03 2.49 -12.80
CA PRO A 28 -6.71 1.61 -11.85
C PRO A 28 -6.09 1.75 -10.45
N GLY A 29 -6.93 2.00 -9.47
CA GLY A 29 -6.53 2.04 -8.07
C GLY A 29 -6.33 0.62 -7.52
N ILE A 30 -5.27 0.41 -6.77
CA ILE A 30 -4.96 -0.85 -6.08
C ILE A 30 -4.80 -0.57 -4.59
N ALA A 31 -5.55 -1.26 -3.75
CA ALA A 31 -5.38 -1.28 -2.30
C ALA A 31 -4.77 -2.61 -1.87
N VAL A 32 -3.88 -2.57 -0.89
CA VAL A 32 -3.30 -3.79 -0.30
C VAL A 32 -3.67 -3.81 1.17
N LEU A 33 -4.34 -4.88 1.61
CA LEU A 33 -4.67 -5.08 3.01
C LEU A 33 -3.50 -5.72 3.76
N PRO A 34 -3.41 -5.56 5.09
CA PRO A 34 -2.53 -6.39 5.91
C PRO A 34 -2.76 -7.87 5.62
N PHE A 35 -1.68 -8.63 5.54
CA PHE A 35 -1.76 -10.07 5.35
C PHE A 35 -2.16 -10.75 6.66
N SER A 36 -2.71 -11.94 6.57
CA SER A 36 -3.07 -12.72 7.76
C SER A 36 -2.06 -13.86 7.96
N ASN A 37 -1.66 -14.06 9.21
CA ASN A 37 -0.86 -15.22 9.58
C ASN A 37 -1.74 -16.49 9.61
N GLY A 38 -1.43 -17.46 8.76
CA GLY A 38 -2.14 -18.73 8.61
C GLY A 38 -1.72 -19.83 9.59
N GLY A 39 -1.01 -19.47 10.68
CA GLY A 39 -0.56 -20.45 11.69
C GLY A 39 0.95 -20.75 11.58
N SER A 40 1.78 -19.73 11.63
CA SER A 40 3.24 -19.80 11.54
C SER A 40 3.89 -20.29 12.84
N TYR A 41 5.06 -20.92 12.72
CA TYR A 41 5.88 -21.43 13.82
C TYR A 41 7.36 -21.08 13.65
N GLY A 42 8.12 -21.15 14.74
CA GLY A 42 9.59 -20.98 14.70
C GLY A 42 10.07 -19.56 15.03
N GLN A 43 9.16 -18.62 15.32
CA GLN A 43 9.47 -17.28 15.81
C GLN A 43 8.51 -16.84 16.90
N ALA A 44 8.82 -15.71 17.56
CA ALA A 44 7.88 -15.04 18.46
C ALA A 44 6.63 -14.56 17.70
N LYS A 45 5.45 -14.66 18.33
CA LYS A 45 4.17 -14.24 17.76
C LYS A 45 4.22 -12.79 17.23
N GLU A 46 4.86 -11.89 17.98
CA GLU A 46 4.99 -10.48 17.58
C GLU A 46 5.68 -10.28 16.22
N ASN A 47 6.66 -11.14 15.88
CA ASN A 47 7.31 -11.08 14.58
C ASN A 47 6.33 -11.43 13.45
N PHE A 48 5.48 -12.42 13.67
CA PHE A 48 4.45 -12.78 12.68
C PHE A 48 3.37 -11.71 12.57
N ASP A 49 2.91 -11.15 13.70
CA ASP A 49 1.95 -10.03 13.72
C ASP A 49 2.54 -8.79 13.00
N ALA A 50 3.85 -8.56 13.12
CA ALA A 50 4.54 -7.50 12.39
C ALA A 50 4.63 -7.78 10.89
N LEU A 51 4.92 -9.02 10.48
CA LEU A 51 5.01 -9.42 9.08
C LEU A 51 3.70 -9.22 8.32
N GLU A 52 2.54 -9.31 8.97
CA GLU A 52 1.24 -8.99 8.35
C GLU A 52 1.26 -7.60 7.70
N ARG A 53 1.89 -6.64 8.35
CA ARG A 53 2.03 -5.25 7.91
C ARG A 53 3.21 -5.04 6.98
N GLY A 54 4.32 -5.70 7.29
CA GLY A 54 5.55 -5.60 6.52
C GLY A 54 5.39 -6.11 5.10
N ILE A 55 4.77 -7.27 4.92
CA ILE A 55 4.48 -7.85 3.60
C ILE A 55 3.59 -6.89 2.79
N ALA A 56 2.50 -6.39 3.39
CA ALA A 56 1.63 -5.42 2.73
C ALA A 56 2.38 -4.13 2.35
N GLY A 57 3.18 -3.58 3.25
CA GLY A 57 3.97 -2.38 2.99
C GLY A 57 4.97 -2.57 1.84
N MET A 58 5.67 -3.70 1.80
CA MET A 58 6.59 -4.02 0.70
C MET A 58 5.84 -4.24 -0.62
N MET A 59 4.71 -4.92 -0.59
CA MET A 59 3.88 -5.13 -1.79
C MET A 59 3.34 -3.80 -2.34
N ILE A 60 2.90 -2.87 -1.47
CA ILE A 60 2.53 -1.51 -1.87
C ILE A 60 3.68 -0.83 -2.62
N SER A 61 4.90 -0.87 -2.04
CA SER A 61 6.08 -0.27 -2.67
C SER A 61 6.41 -0.90 -4.01
N GLU A 62 6.31 -2.22 -4.13
CA GLU A 62 6.59 -2.91 -5.38
C GLU A 62 5.53 -2.62 -6.46
N LEU A 63 4.26 -2.57 -6.10
CA LEU A 63 3.17 -2.22 -7.02
C LEU A 63 3.24 -0.74 -7.45
N ALA A 64 3.59 0.17 -6.54
CA ALA A 64 3.70 1.61 -6.82
C ALA A 64 4.80 1.98 -7.82
N ARG A 65 5.76 1.08 -8.06
CA ARG A 65 6.78 1.26 -9.10
C ARG A 65 6.20 1.22 -10.53
N ASN A 66 4.97 0.70 -10.69
CA ASN A 66 4.29 0.72 -11.98
C ASN A 66 3.51 2.05 -12.13
N PRO A 67 3.95 2.96 -13.03
CA PRO A 67 3.29 4.26 -13.21
C PRO A 67 1.87 4.13 -13.80
N ALA A 68 1.51 2.98 -14.35
CA ALA A 68 0.18 2.72 -14.88
C ALA A 68 -0.85 2.35 -13.79
N ALA A 69 -0.43 2.16 -12.55
CA ALA A 69 -1.30 1.93 -11.41
C ALA A 69 -1.25 3.11 -10.43
N ARG A 70 -2.36 3.32 -9.72
CA ARG A 70 -2.43 4.18 -8.54
C ARG A 70 -2.56 3.29 -7.32
N VAL A 71 -1.54 3.24 -6.48
CA VAL A 71 -1.57 2.42 -5.27
C VAL A 71 -2.04 3.26 -4.09
N VAL A 72 -2.95 2.71 -3.29
CA VAL A 72 -3.45 3.36 -2.07
C VAL A 72 -2.39 3.26 -0.98
N GLU A 73 -2.11 4.38 -0.32
CA GLU A 73 -1.12 4.44 0.76
C GLU A 73 -1.51 3.53 1.93
N ARG A 74 -0.51 2.87 2.54
CA ARG A 74 -0.70 1.96 3.66
C ARG A 74 -1.45 2.64 4.83
N ASP A 75 -1.04 3.87 5.16
CA ASP A 75 -1.58 4.58 6.32
C ASP A 75 -3.06 4.93 6.14
N GLN A 76 -3.50 5.21 4.90
CA GLN A 76 -4.92 5.37 4.59
C GLN A 76 -5.72 4.09 4.83
N ILE A 77 -5.16 2.94 4.44
CA ILE A 77 -5.80 1.63 4.71
C ILE A 77 -5.84 1.35 6.22
N ALA A 78 -4.74 1.58 6.94
CA ALA A 78 -4.65 1.36 8.39
C ALA A 78 -5.68 2.23 9.14
N GLN A 79 -5.82 3.49 8.77
CA GLN A 79 -6.82 4.40 9.34
C GLN A 79 -8.26 3.89 9.10
N LEU A 80 -8.60 3.54 7.86
CA LEU A 80 -9.93 3.01 7.52
C LEU A 80 -10.24 1.71 8.27
N MET A 81 -9.27 0.82 8.41
CA MET A 81 -9.42 -0.43 9.17
C MET A 81 -9.67 -0.16 10.65
N SER A 82 -8.95 0.80 11.24
CA SER A 82 -9.09 1.20 12.63
C SER A 82 -10.44 1.88 12.91
N GLU A 83 -10.81 2.91 12.14
CA GLU A 83 -12.05 3.68 12.35
C GLU A 83 -13.30 2.82 12.24
N GLN A 84 -13.26 1.78 11.45
CA GLN A 84 -14.41 0.93 11.15
C GLN A 84 -14.41 -0.40 11.90
N ASN A 85 -13.43 -0.61 12.78
CA ASN A 85 -13.25 -1.86 13.52
C ASN A 85 -13.22 -3.12 12.62
N LEU A 86 -12.77 -2.94 11.38
CA LEU A 86 -12.80 -3.97 10.33
C LEU A 86 -11.78 -5.08 10.53
N GLY A 87 -10.81 -4.88 11.43
CA GLY A 87 -9.76 -5.85 11.76
C GLY A 87 -10.09 -6.78 12.92
N ALA A 88 -11.15 -6.51 13.69
CA ALA A 88 -11.41 -7.21 14.96
C ALA A 88 -11.79 -8.70 14.79
N GLN A 89 -12.21 -9.13 13.59
CA GLN A 89 -12.64 -10.51 13.33
C GLN A 89 -11.68 -11.31 12.42
N GLY A 90 -10.56 -10.74 12.02
CA GLY A 90 -9.54 -11.44 11.18
C GLY A 90 -10.05 -11.88 9.78
N ARG A 91 -11.27 -11.54 9.42
CA ARG A 91 -11.87 -11.85 8.11
C ARG A 91 -12.42 -10.57 7.48
N VAL A 92 -12.01 -10.33 6.25
CA VAL A 92 -12.54 -9.25 5.42
C VAL A 92 -13.61 -9.84 4.51
N ASP A 93 -14.85 -9.45 4.72
CA ASP A 93 -15.99 -9.89 3.91
C ASP A 93 -16.16 -9.01 2.64
N SER A 94 -17.05 -9.44 1.73
CA SER A 94 -17.32 -8.74 0.48
C SER A 94 -17.84 -7.31 0.69
N ALA A 95 -18.60 -7.06 1.75
CA ALA A 95 -19.13 -5.72 2.07
C ALA A 95 -17.99 -4.79 2.47
N THR A 96 -17.05 -5.27 3.28
CA THR A 96 -15.84 -4.56 3.67
C THR A 96 -14.95 -4.25 2.46
N ILE A 97 -14.72 -5.22 1.57
CA ILE A 97 -13.95 -5.04 0.33
C ILE A 97 -14.56 -3.91 -0.51
N SER A 98 -15.86 -3.98 -0.79
CA SER A 98 -16.57 -2.96 -1.58
C SER A 98 -16.55 -1.59 -0.90
N ARG A 99 -16.62 -1.53 0.42
CA ARG A 99 -16.58 -0.29 1.19
C ARG A 99 -15.21 0.38 1.12
N ILE A 100 -14.13 -0.37 1.37
CA ILE A 100 -12.77 0.14 1.26
C ILE A 100 -12.51 0.59 -0.18
N GLY A 101 -12.91 -0.20 -1.17
CA GLY A 101 -12.81 0.14 -2.59
C GLY A 101 -13.45 1.49 -2.91
N ARG A 102 -14.69 1.74 -2.46
CA ARG A 102 -15.37 3.02 -2.67
C ARG A 102 -14.69 4.19 -1.98
N LEU A 103 -14.25 4.01 -0.72
CA LEU A 103 -13.63 5.08 0.07
C LEU A 103 -12.25 5.48 -0.46
N THR A 104 -11.51 4.54 -1.03
CA THR A 104 -10.16 4.78 -1.55
C THR A 104 -10.12 4.99 -3.07
N GLY A 105 -11.21 4.71 -3.77
CA GLY A 105 -11.25 4.65 -5.23
C GLY A 105 -10.40 3.52 -5.79
N ALA A 106 -10.14 2.47 -5.00
CA ALA A 106 -9.41 1.29 -5.47
C ALA A 106 -10.35 0.40 -6.28
N ARG A 107 -9.96 0.08 -7.51
CA ARG A 107 -10.65 -0.91 -8.36
C ARG A 107 -10.30 -2.34 -7.97
N TYR A 108 -9.07 -2.53 -7.51
CA TYR A 108 -8.57 -3.83 -7.11
C TYR A 108 -8.11 -3.81 -5.66
N MET A 109 -8.31 -4.92 -4.98
CA MET A 109 -7.82 -5.16 -3.64
C MET A 109 -6.93 -6.39 -3.64
N VAL A 110 -5.75 -6.24 -3.08
CA VAL A 110 -4.82 -7.34 -2.81
C VAL A 110 -4.96 -7.74 -1.36
N MET A 111 -5.17 -9.01 -1.12
CA MET A 111 -5.24 -9.60 0.21
C MET A 111 -4.60 -10.98 0.18
N GLY A 112 -4.09 -11.44 1.32
CA GLY A 112 -3.41 -12.71 1.36
C GLY A 112 -3.18 -13.25 2.74
N THR A 113 -2.68 -14.48 2.77
CA THR A 113 -2.22 -15.17 3.96
C THR A 113 -0.78 -15.62 3.76
N PHE A 114 -0.06 -15.76 4.85
CA PHE A 114 1.23 -16.41 4.85
C PHE A 114 1.33 -17.46 5.94
N VAL A 115 2.19 -18.42 5.73
CA VAL A 115 2.62 -19.41 6.73
C VAL A 115 4.13 -19.50 6.67
N ASP A 116 4.77 -19.38 7.82
CA ASP A 116 6.19 -19.61 8.01
C ASP A 116 6.38 -20.80 8.95
N PHE A 117 6.91 -21.86 8.43
CA PHE A 117 7.17 -23.06 9.20
C PHE A 117 8.67 -23.29 9.32
N TYR A 118 9.26 -22.75 10.40
CA TYR A 118 10.69 -22.83 10.68
C TYR A 118 11.60 -22.33 9.53
N GLY A 119 11.14 -21.33 8.79
CA GLY A 119 11.88 -20.77 7.66
C GLY A 119 11.41 -21.21 6.28
N ASP A 120 10.57 -22.22 6.17
CA ASP A 120 9.84 -22.52 4.93
C ASP A 120 8.62 -21.61 4.85
N PHE A 121 8.71 -20.59 4.01
CA PHE A 121 7.73 -19.50 3.91
C PHE A 121 6.84 -19.69 2.68
N ARG A 122 5.54 -19.74 2.90
CA ARG A 122 4.52 -19.77 1.84
C ARG A 122 3.65 -18.51 1.91
N MET A 123 3.31 -17.98 0.76
CA MET A 123 2.39 -16.86 0.61
C MET A 123 1.31 -17.19 -0.42
N ASP A 124 0.05 -16.99 -0.03
CA ASP A 124 -1.13 -17.13 -0.89
C ASP A 124 -1.81 -15.75 -1.00
N VAL A 125 -1.94 -15.24 -2.23
CA VAL A 125 -2.41 -13.87 -2.49
C VAL A 125 -3.57 -13.89 -3.48
N ARG A 126 -4.55 -13.03 -3.25
CA ARG A 126 -5.73 -12.86 -4.09
C ARG A 126 -5.83 -11.42 -4.57
N LEU A 127 -6.11 -11.26 -5.84
CA LEU A 127 -6.52 -10.01 -6.45
C LEU A 127 -8.04 -10.03 -6.61
N VAL A 128 -8.73 -9.09 -5.97
CA VAL A 128 -10.20 -9.03 -5.93
C VAL A 128 -10.66 -7.74 -6.59
N ASN A 129 -11.67 -7.81 -7.45
CA ASN A 129 -12.37 -6.63 -7.95
C ASN A 129 -13.28 -6.09 -6.83
N THR A 130 -13.13 -4.82 -6.47
CA THR A 130 -13.87 -4.22 -5.35
C THR A 130 -15.33 -3.91 -5.65
N GLU A 131 -15.70 -3.80 -6.93
CA GLU A 131 -17.08 -3.55 -7.35
C GLU A 131 -17.91 -4.83 -7.36
N THR A 132 -17.34 -5.91 -7.93
CA THR A 132 -18.04 -7.20 -8.06
C THR A 132 -17.77 -8.16 -6.91
N SER A 133 -16.72 -7.91 -6.13
CA SER A 133 -16.18 -8.81 -5.09
C SER A 133 -15.69 -10.16 -5.65
N GLU A 134 -15.49 -10.26 -6.95
CA GLU A 134 -14.96 -11.45 -7.60
C GLU A 134 -13.45 -11.54 -7.45
N ILE A 135 -12.94 -12.75 -7.22
CA ILE A 135 -11.52 -13.03 -7.27
C ILE A 135 -11.08 -13.03 -8.73
N VAL A 136 -10.30 -12.02 -9.11
CA VAL A 136 -9.73 -11.91 -10.47
C VAL A 136 -8.62 -12.93 -10.65
N LYS A 137 -7.78 -13.10 -9.61
CA LYS A 137 -6.65 -14.02 -9.65
C LYS A 137 -6.25 -14.47 -8.25
N THR A 138 -5.70 -15.67 -8.17
CA THR A 138 -5.01 -16.19 -7.00
C THR A 138 -3.60 -16.59 -7.39
N GLU A 139 -2.62 -16.12 -6.62
CA GLU A 139 -1.21 -16.47 -6.73
C GLU A 139 -0.75 -17.15 -5.45
N SER A 140 0.01 -18.23 -5.60
CA SER A 140 0.67 -18.93 -4.50
C SER A 140 2.13 -19.11 -4.83
N ASP A 141 2.99 -18.88 -3.85
CA ASP A 141 4.42 -19.09 -4.03
C ASP A 141 5.10 -19.43 -2.69
N ARG A 142 6.31 -20.00 -2.76
CA ARG A 142 7.05 -20.49 -1.60
C ARG A 142 8.53 -20.17 -1.77
N ALA A 143 9.19 -19.79 -0.68
CA ALA A 143 10.62 -19.58 -0.62
C ALA A 143 11.16 -19.85 0.79
N GLN A 144 12.47 -19.97 0.94
CA GLN A 144 13.09 -19.83 2.25
C GLN A 144 12.91 -18.39 2.76
N ARG A 145 12.75 -18.21 4.07
CA ARG A 145 12.54 -16.89 4.70
C ARG A 145 13.59 -15.87 4.27
N ASP A 146 14.83 -16.30 4.06
CA ASP A 146 15.93 -15.42 3.63
C ASP A 146 15.71 -14.80 2.25
N HIS A 147 14.78 -15.36 1.47
CA HIS A 147 14.34 -14.86 0.17
C HIS A 147 12.95 -14.21 0.21
N LEU A 148 12.46 -13.80 1.39
CA LEU A 148 11.11 -13.23 1.56
C LEU A 148 10.88 -12.01 0.66
N PHE A 149 11.86 -11.12 0.53
CA PHE A 149 11.72 -9.96 -0.34
C PHE A 149 11.58 -10.36 -1.81
N ASP A 150 12.35 -11.33 -2.29
CA ASP A 150 12.28 -11.83 -3.66
C ASP A 150 10.90 -12.48 -3.94
N LEU A 151 10.36 -13.19 -2.95
CA LEU A 151 9.02 -13.78 -3.01
C LEU A 151 7.94 -12.70 -3.17
N ILE A 152 7.97 -11.65 -2.32
CA ILE A 152 7.01 -10.54 -2.39
C ILE A 152 7.10 -9.84 -3.75
N ARG A 153 8.32 -9.57 -4.24
CA ARG A 153 8.54 -8.96 -5.55
C ARG A 153 7.97 -9.79 -6.69
N SER A 154 8.29 -11.08 -6.73
CA SER A 154 7.82 -12.02 -7.75
C SER A 154 6.29 -12.09 -7.81
N VAL A 155 5.63 -12.20 -6.66
CA VAL A 155 4.16 -12.21 -6.58
C VAL A 155 3.58 -10.86 -7.03
N SER A 156 4.18 -9.73 -6.63
CA SER A 156 3.73 -8.40 -7.05
C SER A 156 3.80 -8.22 -8.57
N GLU A 157 4.84 -8.74 -9.22
CA GLU A 157 4.99 -8.71 -10.69
C GLU A 157 3.89 -9.52 -11.39
N ARG A 158 3.59 -10.71 -10.89
CA ARG A 158 2.51 -11.54 -11.44
C ARG A 158 1.14 -10.88 -11.28
N LEU A 159 0.86 -10.29 -10.10
CA LEU A 159 -0.40 -9.57 -9.88
C LEU A 159 -0.57 -8.38 -10.81
N MET A 160 0.48 -7.61 -11.11
CA MET A 160 0.41 -6.50 -12.08
C MET A 160 0.05 -7.00 -13.48
N LYS A 161 0.63 -8.10 -13.93
CA LYS A 161 0.31 -8.73 -15.22
C LYS A 161 -1.15 -9.18 -15.26
N ASP A 162 -1.65 -9.79 -14.19
CA ASP A 162 -3.02 -10.30 -14.11
C ASP A 162 -4.08 -9.19 -14.00
N ALA A 163 -3.71 -8.02 -13.46
CA ALA A 163 -4.55 -6.82 -13.48
C ALA A 163 -4.58 -6.11 -14.86
N ASN A 164 -4.00 -6.72 -15.89
CA ASN A 164 -3.84 -6.14 -17.23
C ASN A 164 -3.14 -4.77 -17.21
N LEU A 165 -2.23 -4.56 -16.28
CA LEU A 165 -1.40 -3.36 -16.24
C LEU A 165 -0.27 -3.49 -17.27
N PRO A 166 0.13 -2.39 -17.93
CA PRO A 166 1.29 -2.38 -18.79
C PRO A 166 2.52 -2.92 -18.05
N ALA A 167 3.34 -3.70 -18.74
CA ALA A 167 4.62 -4.15 -18.18
C ALA A 167 5.51 -2.95 -17.85
N LEU A 168 6.32 -3.10 -16.79
CA LEU A 168 7.34 -2.10 -16.46
C LEU A 168 8.32 -1.95 -17.62
N GLU A 169 8.78 -0.72 -17.85
CA GLU A 169 9.88 -0.47 -18.79
C GLU A 169 11.12 -1.27 -18.37
N ARG A 170 11.89 -1.76 -19.35
CA ARG A 170 13.05 -2.64 -19.12
C ARG A 170 14.04 -2.07 -18.09
N ARG A 171 14.34 -0.75 -18.16
CA ARG A 171 15.23 -0.08 -17.18
C ARG A 171 14.71 -0.12 -15.74
N ALA A 172 13.42 0.08 -15.55
CA ALA A 172 12.79 0.01 -14.22
C ALA A 172 12.76 -1.44 -13.70
N SER A 173 12.61 -2.42 -14.61
CA SER A 173 12.70 -3.85 -14.28
C SER A 173 14.11 -4.25 -13.84
N ASP A 174 15.15 -3.78 -14.55
CA ASP A 174 16.56 -4.11 -14.24
C ASP A 174 16.95 -3.54 -12.87
N GLN A 175 16.70 -2.26 -12.61
CA GLN A 175 16.93 -1.63 -11.30
C GLN A 175 16.17 -2.32 -10.17
N ARG A 176 15.01 -2.87 -10.46
CA ARG A 176 14.18 -3.59 -9.51
C ARG A 176 14.78 -4.96 -9.17
N SER A 177 15.33 -5.67 -10.15
CA SER A 177 15.97 -6.98 -9.94
C SER A 177 17.26 -6.89 -9.13
N GLU A 178 17.93 -5.75 -9.11
CA GLU A 178 19.15 -5.49 -8.33
C GLU A 178 18.87 -5.21 -6.84
N ARG A 179 17.65 -4.80 -6.50
CA ARG A 179 17.29 -4.47 -5.12
C ARG A 179 17.17 -5.75 -4.28
N LYS A 180 18.01 -5.87 -3.28
CA LYS A 180 17.99 -6.97 -2.31
C LYS A 180 17.87 -6.41 -0.91
N ILE A 181 16.71 -6.62 -0.27
CA ILE A 181 16.50 -6.22 1.12
C ILE A 181 16.73 -7.41 2.01
N PRO A 182 17.72 -7.34 2.95
CA PRO A 182 17.95 -8.41 3.91
C PRO A 182 16.69 -8.68 4.74
N THR A 183 16.38 -9.95 4.98
CA THR A 183 15.20 -10.36 5.75
C THR A 183 15.20 -9.78 7.16
N GLU A 184 16.37 -9.60 7.76
CA GLU A 184 16.50 -8.96 9.06
C GLU A 184 16.04 -7.48 9.01
N ALA A 185 16.48 -6.73 7.98
CA ALA A 185 16.04 -5.34 7.77
C ALA A 185 14.52 -5.27 7.55
N LEU A 186 13.96 -6.20 6.77
CA LEU A 186 12.51 -6.32 6.56
C LEU A 186 11.78 -6.64 7.87
N THR A 187 12.35 -7.45 8.74
CA THR A 187 11.76 -7.77 10.06
C THR A 187 11.67 -6.53 10.93
N TYR A 188 12.75 -5.75 11.04
CA TYR A 188 12.72 -4.49 11.79
C TYR A 188 11.76 -3.46 11.19
N TYR A 189 11.74 -3.33 9.88
CA TYR A 189 10.76 -2.48 9.18
C TYR A 189 9.32 -2.91 9.50
N SER A 190 9.04 -4.20 9.49
CA SER A 190 7.71 -4.75 9.82
C SER A 190 7.30 -4.42 11.26
N ARG A 191 8.24 -4.57 12.21
CA ARG A 191 8.02 -4.19 13.62
C ARG A 191 7.79 -2.69 13.78
N ALA A 192 8.51 -1.86 13.02
CA ALA A 192 8.29 -0.42 13.02
C ALA A 192 6.86 -0.07 12.60
N LEU A 193 6.34 -0.69 11.54
CA LEU A 193 4.96 -0.52 11.10
C LEU A 193 3.94 -0.98 12.16
N LEU A 194 4.21 -2.10 12.84
CA LEU A 194 3.36 -2.59 13.93
C LEU A 194 3.28 -1.58 15.07
N TYR A 195 4.42 -1.03 15.52
CA TYR A 195 4.46 -0.03 16.58
C TYR A 195 3.85 1.30 16.14
N GLN A 196 4.04 1.69 14.88
CA GLN A 196 3.38 2.88 14.31
C GLN A 196 1.85 2.75 14.36
N ASP A 197 1.29 1.60 13.97
CA ASP A 197 -0.15 1.35 14.02
C ASP A 197 -0.71 1.34 15.45
N ARG A 198 0.12 1.00 16.44
CA ARG A 198 -0.21 1.07 17.89
C ARG A 198 -0.04 2.47 18.47
N GLY A 199 0.46 3.45 17.72
CA GLY A 199 0.78 4.79 18.22
C GLY A 199 2.04 4.88 19.06
N GLU A 200 2.85 3.82 19.12
CA GLU A 200 4.08 3.72 19.89
C GLU A 200 5.27 4.32 19.09
N LYS A 201 5.26 5.64 18.93
CA LYS A 201 6.16 6.38 18.01
C LYS A 201 7.65 6.15 18.30
N ASP A 202 8.06 6.17 19.55
CA ASP A 202 9.47 5.99 19.94
C ASP A 202 9.96 4.61 19.52
N LYS A 203 9.19 3.57 19.82
CA LYS A 203 9.53 2.20 19.41
C LYS A 203 9.53 2.04 17.88
N ALA A 204 8.59 2.68 17.18
CA ALA A 204 8.56 2.67 15.73
C ALA A 204 9.83 3.32 15.15
N ALA A 205 10.24 4.49 15.68
CA ALA A 205 11.47 5.18 15.28
C ALA A 205 12.73 4.33 15.51
N ASP A 206 12.82 3.66 16.66
CA ASP A 206 13.91 2.74 16.97
C ASP A 206 13.99 1.58 15.96
N MET A 207 12.85 0.95 15.66
CA MET A 207 12.81 -0.15 14.71
C MET A 207 13.15 0.28 13.28
N PHE A 208 12.67 1.45 12.82
CA PHE A 208 13.11 2.01 11.55
C PHE A 208 14.62 2.27 11.51
N THR A 209 15.17 2.79 12.62
CA THR A 209 16.60 3.05 12.73
C THR A 209 17.41 1.75 12.66
N HIS A 210 16.96 0.68 13.33
CA HIS A 210 17.59 -0.64 13.22
C HIS A 210 17.53 -1.18 11.80
N ALA A 211 16.40 -1.07 11.11
CA ALA A 211 16.29 -1.48 9.71
C ALA A 211 17.31 -0.73 8.82
N LEU A 212 17.50 0.57 9.04
CA LEU A 212 18.45 1.41 8.32
C LEU A 212 19.91 1.15 8.69
N THR A 213 20.19 0.68 9.90
CA THR A 213 21.53 0.25 10.28
C THR A 213 21.96 -0.99 9.49
N ILE A 214 21.03 -1.92 9.23
CA ILE A 214 21.29 -3.14 8.45
C ILE A 214 21.31 -2.83 6.95
N PHE A 215 20.37 -2.01 6.49
CA PHE A 215 20.21 -1.65 5.08
C PHE A 215 19.99 -0.15 4.92
N PRO A 216 21.04 0.67 4.83
CA PRO A 216 20.96 2.14 4.77
C PRO A 216 20.12 2.67 3.61
N GLU A 217 20.07 1.96 2.48
CA GLU A 217 19.31 2.35 1.27
C GLU A 217 17.83 1.94 1.32
N TYR A 218 17.33 1.55 2.50
CA TYR A 218 15.94 1.13 2.67
C TYR A 218 14.98 2.34 2.62
N ALA A 219 14.60 2.75 1.41
CA ALA A 219 13.80 3.95 1.19
C ALA A 219 12.50 3.99 2.00
N GLU A 220 11.78 2.86 2.12
CA GLU A 220 10.54 2.77 2.88
C GLU A 220 10.77 2.97 4.38
N ALA A 221 11.88 2.47 4.91
CA ALA A 221 12.26 2.68 6.31
C ALA A 221 12.65 4.15 6.56
N GLN A 222 13.38 4.78 5.62
CA GLN A 222 13.71 6.20 5.69
C GLN A 222 12.44 7.06 5.73
N GLN A 223 11.50 6.82 4.81
CA GLN A 223 10.22 7.53 4.77
C GLN A 223 9.39 7.30 6.04
N GLY A 224 9.34 6.05 6.53
CA GLY A 224 8.66 5.70 7.78
C GLY A 224 9.22 6.45 8.98
N LEU A 225 10.55 6.49 9.11
CA LEU A 225 11.23 7.22 10.19
C LEU A 225 10.94 8.73 10.13
N GLN A 226 10.94 9.32 8.93
CA GLN A 226 10.60 10.73 8.77
C GLN A 226 9.17 11.02 9.19
N ARG A 227 8.20 10.21 8.79
CA ARG A 227 6.78 10.39 9.16
C ARG A 227 6.58 10.32 10.67
N VAL A 228 7.16 9.32 11.34
CA VAL A 228 7.04 9.16 12.80
C VAL A 228 7.65 10.33 13.56
N LYS A 229 8.73 10.95 13.07
CA LYS A 229 9.37 12.12 13.69
C LYS A 229 8.58 13.42 13.47
N GLN A 230 7.73 13.51 12.46
CA GLN A 230 6.96 14.70 12.12
C GLN A 230 5.54 14.70 12.72
N SER A 231 5.05 13.58 13.14
CA SER A 231 3.71 13.37 13.71
C SER A 231 3.70 13.46 15.24
#